data_365f4e3d804478ea7eca7fded4208415
#
_entry.id   365f4e3d804478ea7eca7fded4208415
#
_cell.length_a   1.000
_cell.length_b   1.000
_cell.length_c   1.000
_cell.angle_alpha   90.00
_cell.angle_beta   90.00
_cell.angle_gamma   90.00
#
_symmetry.space_group_name_H-M   'P 1'
#
loop_
_entity.id
_entity.type
_entity.pdbx_description
1 polymer ?
#
loop_
_entity_poly.entity_id
_entity_poly.type
_entity_poly.pdbx_seq_one_letter_code
_entity_poly.pdbx_strand_id
1 'polypeptide(L)'
;MMEELLPESVVAVESHGDDPAGDASLYPEELAVLTRAVNKRRREFAVVRVCARRAMEKLGVPPGPVLPGERGAPRWPAGVIGSMTHCEGYGAAALAHAGDLASLGIDAEPHLALPDDVLEAVALPGESDRLDRLGARVPAVHWDRLLFSAKESVYKAWFPLTGKWLDFSGADIDISLDRAPVTEGLSGDLRAQLLVPGPVVDGLAVQTFTGRWTVRGGLVATAVTVPHTGPGPASGSGA
;
A
#
# COMPACT_ATOMS: atom_id res chain seq x y z
N MET A 1 -4.91 8.22 8.99
CA MET A 1 -5.48 6.89 8.63
C MET A 1 -4.38 5.93 8.18
N MET A 2 -3.66 6.24 7.10
CA MET A 2 -2.60 5.36 6.58
C MET A 2 -1.41 5.21 7.55
N GLU A 3 -1.01 6.29 8.22
CA GLU A 3 0.07 6.28 9.21
C GLU A 3 -0.16 5.29 10.36
N GLU A 4 -1.43 5.11 10.78
CA GLU A 4 -1.80 4.19 11.87
C GLU A 4 -1.64 2.70 11.49
N LEU A 5 -1.52 2.40 10.19
CA LEU A 5 -1.35 1.04 9.67
C LEU A 5 0.12 0.63 9.50
N LEU A 6 1.04 1.56 9.69
CA LEU A 6 2.45 1.43 9.34
C LEU A 6 3.34 1.55 10.59
N PRO A 7 4.52 0.94 10.62
CA PRO A 7 5.46 1.12 11.71
C PRO A 7 6.03 2.54 11.74
N GLU A 8 6.51 2.98 12.91
CA GLU A 8 7.05 4.34 13.16
C GLU A 8 8.20 4.74 12.20
N SER A 9 8.93 3.76 11.63
CA SER A 9 9.97 4.01 10.64
C SER A 9 9.44 4.44 9.27
N VAL A 10 8.12 4.38 9.04
CA VAL A 10 7.49 4.75 7.78
C VAL A 10 6.81 6.10 7.91
N VAL A 11 7.16 7.01 7.03
CA VAL A 11 6.48 8.30 6.90
C VAL A 11 5.35 8.18 5.89
N ALA A 12 4.11 8.36 6.33
CA ALA A 12 2.95 8.44 5.46
C ALA A 12 2.44 9.88 5.35
N VAL A 13 2.03 10.27 4.14
CA VAL A 13 1.37 11.53 3.84
C VAL A 13 0.13 11.25 3.02
N GLU A 14 -0.98 11.83 3.45
CA GLU A 14 -2.30 11.65 2.85
C GLU A 14 -2.86 12.99 2.38
N SER A 15 -3.70 12.94 1.35
CA SER A 15 -4.50 14.05 0.84
C SER A 15 -5.94 13.59 0.67
N HIS A 16 -6.88 14.38 1.17
CA HIS A 16 -8.31 14.13 1.10
C HIS A 16 -9.01 15.25 0.31
N GLY A 17 -10.02 14.87 -0.49
CA GLY A 17 -10.81 15.81 -1.28
C GLY A 17 -10.09 16.31 -2.54
N ASP A 18 -10.60 17.41 -3.09
CA ASP A 18 -10.00 18.10 -4.23
C ASP A 18 -8.80 18.94 -3.77
N ASP A 19 -7.68 18.28 -3.46
CA ASP A 19 -6.41 19.00 -3.30
C ASP A 19 -6.11 19.71 -4.64
N PRO A 20 -5.84 21.03 -4.64
CA PRO A 20 -5.53 21.78 -5.85
C PRO A 20 -4.17 21.42 -6.48
N ALA A 21 -3.63 20.24 -6.16
CA ALA A 21 -2.44 19.71 -6.81
C ALA A 21 -2.72 19.56 -8.31
N GLY A 22 -2.41 20.59 -9.04
CA GLY A 22 -2.50 20.63 -10.49
C GLY A 22 -1.12 20.39 -11.14
N ASP A 23 -1.07 20.52 -12.46
CA ASP A 23 0.16 20.38 -13.25
C ASP A 23 1.31 21.29 -12.76
N ALA A 24 1.00 22.43 -12.15
CA ALA A 24 1.98 23.35 -11.56
C ALA A 24 2.81 22.73 -10.41
N SER A 25 2.33 21.64 -9.81
CA SER A 25 3.04 20.91 -8.75
C SER A 25 3.93 19.79 -9.26
N LEU A 26 3.94 19.52 -10.57
CA LEU A 26 4.71 18.44 -11.19
C LEU A 26 6.04 18.94 -11.77
N TYR A 27 7.06 18.09 -11.70
CA TYR A 27 8.31 18.30 -12.42
C TYR A 27 8.13 18.14 -13.94
N PRO A 28 8.98 18.77 -14.77
CA PRO A 28 8.90 18.62 -16.23
C PRO A 28 8.91 17.16 -16.71
N GLU A 29 9.71 16.32 -16.06
CA GLU A 29 9.82 14.89 -16.35
C GLU A 29 8.54 14.13 -16.02
N GLU A 30 7.83 14.52 -14.95
CA GLU A 30 6.54 13.97 -14.56
C GLU A 30 5.43 14.40 -15.54
N LEU A 31 5.46 15.66 -15.97
CA LEU A 31 4.54 16.18 -16.99
C LEU A 31 4.69 15.45 -18.34
N ALA A 32 5.91 15.10 -18.72
CA ALA A 32 6.18 14.37 -19.95
C ALA A 32 5.49 13.00 -19.99
N VAL A 33 5.28 12.36 -18.83
CA VAL A 33 4.57 11.07 -18.73
C VAL A 33 3.06 11.23 -19.00
N LEU A 34 2.51 12.43 -18.78
CA LEU A 34 1.06 12.70 -18.79
C LEU A 34 0.56 13.27 -20.11
N THR A 35 1.33 13.29 -21.17
CA THR A 35 0.99 13.97 -22.45
C THR A 35 -0.35 13.54 -23.05
N ARG A 36 -0.78 12.29 -22.81
CA ARG A 36 -2.06 11.73 -23.31
C ARG A 36 -3.08 11.46 -22.19
N ALA A 37 -2.78 11.85 -20.96
CA ALA A 37 -3.66 11.56 -19.83
C ALA A 37 -4.84 12.54 -19.78
N VAL A 38 -6.03 12.02 -19.48
CA VAL A 38 -7.23 12.82 -19.20
C VAL A 38 -7.11 13.58 -17.88
N ASN A 39 -7.86 14.67 -17.71
CA ASN A 39 -7.76 15.54 -16.53
C ASN A 39 -7.88 14.83 -15.18
N LYS A 40 -8.78 13.83 -15.07
CA LYS A 40 -8.91 13.03 -13.85
C LYS A 40 -7.58 12.34 -13.51
N ARG A 41 -6.99 11.62 -14.47
CA ARG A 41 -5.71 10.92 -14.30
C ARG A 41 -4.55 11.86 -13.98
N ARG A 42 -4.53 13.06 -14.57
CA ARG A 42 -3.50 14.08 -14.28
C ARG A 42 -3.57 14.53 -12.81
N ARG A 43 -4.78 14.80 -12.31
CA ARG A 43 -4.98 15.16 -10.88
C ARG A 43 -4.56 14.05 -9.93
N GLU A 44 -5.04 12.83 -10.16
CA GLU A 44 -4.67 11.66 -9.35
C GLU A 44 -3.15 11.46 -9.32
N PHE A 45 -2.50 11.57 -10.47
CA PHE A 45 -1.05 11.46 -10.60
C PHE A 45 -0.33 12.58 -9.82
N ALA A 46 -0.80 13.81 -9.90
CA ALA A 46 -0.22 14.96 -9.21
C ALA A 46 -0.35 14.85 -7.67
N VAL A 47 -1.52 14.50 -7.19
CA VAL A 47 -1.81 14.37 -5.74
C VAL A 47 -0.83 13.42 -5.07
N VAL A 48 -0.65 12.20 -5.59
CA VAL A 48 0.24 11.22 -4.96
C VAL A 48 1.72 11.61 -5.03
N ARG A 49 2.14 12.40 -6.05
CA ARG A 49 3.51 12.92 -6.12
C ARG A 49 3.76 14.05 -5.13
N VAL A 50 2.77 14.89 -4.91
CA VAL A 50 2.84 15.88 -3.82
C VAL A 50 2.95 15.18 -2.46
N CYS A 51 2.14 14.16 -2.22
CA CYS A 51 2.24 13.34 -1.01
C CYS A 51 3.64 12.71 -0.87
N ALA A 52 4.16 12.13 -1.95
CA ALA A 52 5.49 11.52 -1.96
C ALA A 52 6.61 12.51 -1.64
N ARG A 53 6.59 13.70 -2.23
CA ARG A 53 7.59 14.75 -1.93
C ARG A 53 7.52 15.24 -0.49
N ARG A 54 6.31 15.47 0.04
CA ARG A 54 6.12 15.81 1.45
C ARG A 54 6.60 14.67 2.39
N ALA A 55 6.43 13.42 1.98
CA ALA A 55 6.96 12.29 2.72
C ALA A 55 8.49 12.23 2.67
N MET A 56 9.12 12.52 1.50
CA MET A 56 10.57 12.66 1.37
C MET A 56 11.12 13.74 2.32
N GLU A 57 10.51 14.93 2.32
CA GLU A 57 10.90 16.03 3.21
C GLU A 57 10.87 15.63 4.68
N LYS A 58 9.77 14.97 5.12
CA LYS A 58 9.65 14.47 6.51
C LYS A 58 10.66 13.37 6.82
N LEU A 59 11.04 12.55 5.82
CA LEU A 59 12.05 11.51 5.95
C LEU A 59 13.49 12.06 5.92
N GLY A 60 13.66 13.38 5.68
CA GLY A 60 14.97 14.01 5.56
C GLY A 60 15.65 13.76 4.20
N VAL A 61 14.90 13.35 3.20
CA VAL A 61 15.38 13.11 1.83
C VAL A 61 15.00 14.29 0.94
N PRO A 62 15.92 14.84 0.12
CA PRO A 62 15.59 15.91 -0.81
C PRO A 62 14.44 15.51 -1.75
N PRO A 63 13.40 16.34 -1.88
CA PRO A 63 12.29 16.06 -2.78
C PRO A 63 12.75 16.08 -4.23
N GLY A 64 12.23 15.16 -5.03
CA GLY A 64 12.55 15.01 -6.44
C GLY A 64 11.38 14.41 -7.24
N PRO A 65 11.55 14.28 -8.56
CA PRO A 65 10.54 13.67 -9.42
C PRO A 65 10.37 12.18 -9.10
N VAL A 66 9.11 11.71 -9.08
CA VAL A 66 8.78 10.30 -8.92
C VAL A 66 8.21 9.77 -10.24
N LEU A 67 9.08 9.17 -11.04
CA LEU A 67 8.73 8.65 -12.35
C LEU A 67 8.22 7.20 -12.26
N PRO A 68 7.31 6.80 -13.16
CA PRO A 68 6.93 5.39 -13.27
C PRO A 68 8.10 4.59 -13.85
N GLY A 69 8.36 3.46 -13.25
CA GLY A 69 9.26 2.45 -13.75
C GLY A 69 8.50 1.34 -14.47
N GLU A 70 9.05 0.14 -14.41
CA GLU A 70 8.43 -1.05 -14.96
C GLU A 70 7.06 -1.29 -14.32
N ARG A 71 6.07 -1.64 -15.13
CA ARG A 71 4.67 -1.86 -14.70
C ARG A 71 4.05 -0.72 -13.89
N GLY A 72 4.57 0.50 -14.04
CA GLY A 72 4.08 1.68 -13.32
C GLY A 72 4.58 1.82 -11.88
N ALA A 73 5.43 0.92 -11.41
CA ALA A 73 6.02 1.03 -10.07
C ALA A 73 6.81 2.34 -9.94
N PRO A 74 6.69 3.08 -8.83
CA PRO A 74 7.41 4.32 -8.64
C PRO A 74 8.92 4.09 -8.53
N ARG A 75 9.70 4.97 -9.15
CA ARG A 75 11.16 5.02 -8.99
C ARG A 75 11.51 5.96 -7.86
N TRP A 76 11.95 5.42 -6.75
CA TRP A 76 12.38 6.19 -5.59
C TRP A 76 13.85 6.60 -5.67
N PRO A 77 14.25 7.65 -4.95
CA PRO A 77 15.67 7.97 -4.75
C PRO A 77 16.44 6.81 -4.13
N ALA A 78 17.76 6.78 -4.35
CA ALA A 78 18.61 5.77 -3.73
C ALA A 78 18.49 5.77 -2.20
N GLY A 79 18.37 4.58 -1.61
CA GLY A 79 18.20 4.41 -0.17
C GLY A 79 16.78 4.63 0.36
N VAL A 80 15.81 4.86 -0.52
CA VAL A 80 14.39 5.02 -0.17
C VAL A 80 13.57 3.89 -0.79
N ILE A 81 12.64 3.36 -0.02
CA ILE A 81 11.57 2.49 -0.49
C ILE A 81 10.22 3.16 -0.25
N GLY A 82 9.20 2.75 -0.99
CA GLY A 82 7.88 3.33 -0.77
C GLY A 82 6.79 2.77 -1.66
N SER A 83 5.58 3.23 -1.39
CA SER A 83 4.39 2.88 -2.15
C SER A 83 3.44 4.08 -2.22
N MET A 84 2.64 4.13 -3.27
CA MET A 84 1.60 5.15 -3.47
C MET A 84 0.27 4.49 -3.81
N THR A 85 -0.80 5.15 -3.39
CA THR A 85 -2.15 4.75 -3.76
C THR A 85 -3.03 5.97 -3.99
N HIS A 86 -4.07 5.82 -4.78
CA HIS A 86 -5.13 6.81 -4.98
C HIS A 86 -6.45 6.13 -5.31
N CYS A 87 -7.51 6.71 -4.82
CA CYS A 87 -8.87 6.46 -5.28
C CYS A 87 -9.64 7.79 -5.36
N GLU A 88 -10.92 7.76 -5.61
CA GLU A 88 -11.72 8.98 -5.69
C GLU A 88 -11.69 9.76 -4.38
N GLY A 89 -11.25 11.02 -4.45
CA GLY A 89 -11.16 11.92 -3.29
C GLY A 89 -10.05 11.57 -2.29
N TYR A 90 -9.13 10.66 -2.61
CA TYR A 90 -8.04 10.28 -1.71
C TYR A 90 -6.75 9.95 -2.46
N GLY A 91 -5.63 10.36 -1.90
CA GLY A 91 -4.30 9.97 -2.36
C GLY A 91 -3.32 9.87 -1.19
N ALA A 92 -2.40 8.90 -1.25
CA ALA A 92 -1.39 8.73 -0.23
C ALA A 92 -0.06 8.25 -0.79
N ALA A 93 1.01 8.56 -0.07
CA ALA A 93 2.34 8.00 -0.25
C ALA A 93 2.92 7.60 1.11
N ALA A 94 3.57 6.45 1.16
CA ALA A 94 4.29 5.95 2.32
C ALA A 94 5.74 5.65 1.93
N LEU A 95 6.69 6.19 2.67
CA LEU A 95 8.13 6.07 2.41
C LEU A 95 8.89 5.65 3.66
N ALA A 96 9.95 4.89 3.48
CA ALA A 96 10.91 4.54 4.52
C ALA A 96 12.34 4.53 3.97
N HIS A 97 13.33 4.57 4.85
CA HIS A 97 14.69 4.23 4.44
C HIS A 97 14.81 2.73 4.14
N ALA A 98 15.53 2.40 3.08
CA ALA A 98 15.76 1.01 2.67
C ALA A 98 16.54 0.17 3.71
N GLY A 99 17.12 0.80 4.72
CA GLY A 99 17.75 0.12 5.86
C GLY A 99 16.76 -0.26 6.97
N ASP A 100 15.57 0.33 6.99
CA ASP A 100 14.57 0.08 8.03
C ASP A 100 13.60 -1.04 7.63
N LEU A 101 13.27 -1.11 6.35
CA LEU A 101 12.38 -2.11 5.77
C LEU A 101 12.91 -2.57 4.40
N ALA A 102 12.69 -3.85 4.07
CA ALA A 102 13.01 -4.39 2.76
C ALA A 102 11.99 -3.94 1.70
N SER A 103 10.72 -3.85 2.04
CA SER A 103 9.66 -3.36 1.13
C SER A 103 8.40 -2.96 1.89
N LEU A 104 7.54 -2.20 1.24
CA LEU A 104 6.20 -1.89 1.71
C LEU A 104 5.23 -1.70 0.53
N GLY A 105 3.94 -1.95 0.78
CA GLY A 105 2.87 -1.71 -0.17
C GLY A 105 1.66 -1.14 0.54
N ILE A 106 1.06 -0.08 -0.01
CA ILE A 106 -0.18 0.51 0.49
C ILE A 106 -1.24 0.53 -0.59
N ASP A 107 -2.48 0.39 -0.17
CA ASP A 107 -3.62 0.56 -1.04
C ASP A 107 -4.79 1.23 -0.32
N ALA A 108 -5.63 1.94 -1.08
CA ALA A 108 -6.85 2.53 -0.57
C ALA A 108 -7.93 2.53 -1.65
N GLU A 109 -9.14 2.16 -1.24
CA GLU A 109 -10.30 2.01 -2.10
C GLU A 109 -11.54 2.68 -1.47
N PRO A 110 -12.51 3.15 -2.26
CA PRO A 110 -13.81 3.52 -1.72
C PRO A 110 -14.44 2.32 -0.99
N HIS A 111 -15.01 2.55 0.19
CA HIS A 111 -15.69 1.51 0.96
C HIS A 111 -17.07 1.17 0.35
N LEU A 112 -17.03 0.55 -0.82
CA LEU A 112 -18.17 0.10 -1.62
C LEU A 112 -17.93 -1.35 -2.06
N ALA A 113 -18.99 -2.11 -2.27
CA ALA A 113 -18.87 -3.46 -2.81
C ALA A 113 -18.07 -3.48 -4.13
N LEU A 114 -17.36 -4.55 -4.39
CA LEU A 114 -16.78 -4.79 -5.71
C LEU A 114 -17.89 -4.91 -6.75
N PRO A 115 -17.64 -4.55 -8.02
CA PRO A 115 -18.54 -4.92 -9.11
C PRO A 115 -18.76 -6.44 -9.15
N ASP A 116 -19.93 -6.85 -9.65
CA ASP A 116 -20.22 -8.26 -9.88
C ASP A 116 -19.09 -8.92 -10.69
N ASP A 117 -18.83 -10.19 -10.45
CA ASP A 117 -17.80 -11.02 -11.08
C ASP A 117 -16.33 -10.68 -10.73
N VAL A 118 -16.04 -9.53 -10.10
CA VAL A 118 -14.66 -9.18 -9.74
C VAL A 118 -14.15 -10.05 -8.58
N LEU A 119 -14.99 -10.33 -7.59
CA LEU A 119 -14.60 -11.14 -6.45
C LEU A 119 -14.16 -12.56 -6.88
N GLU A 120 -14.85 -13.17 -7.85
CA GLU A 120 -14.49 -14.50 -8.38
C GLU A 120 -13.10 -14.52 -9.03
N ALA A 121 -12.68 -13.40 -9.63
CA ALA A 121 -11.35 -13.27 -10.23
C ALA A 121 -10.25 -12.99 -9.20
N VAL A 122 -10.61 -12.44 -8.03
CA VAL A 122 -9.68 -11.99 -6.99
C VAL A 122 -9.50 -13.03 -5.89
N ALA A 123 -10.62 -13.64 -5.44
CA ALA A 123 -10.62 -14.51 -4.26
C ALA A 123 -10.29 -15.96 -4.59
N LEU A 124 -9.49 -16.57 -3.73
CA LEU A 124 -9.39 -18.03 -3.67
C LEU A 124 -10.65 -18.60 -3.00
N PRO A 125 -11.05 -19.87 -3.31
CA PRO A 125 -12.22 -20.49 -2.69
C PRO A 125 -12.21 -20.41 -1.15
N GLY A 126 -11.06 -20.67 -0.53
CA GLY A 126 -10.92 -20.58 0.93
C GLY A 126 -11.02 -19.13 1.48
N GLU A 127 -10.65 -18.12 0.67
CA GLU A 127 -10.85 -16.71 1.03
C GLU A 127 -12.33 -16.35 0.99
N SER A 128 -13.07 -16.76 -0.03
CA SER A 128 -14.52 -16.53 -0.11
C SER A 128 -15.25 -17.07 1.11
N ASP A 129 -14.95 -18.30 1.53
CA ASP A 129 -15.51 -18.88 2.76
C ASP A 129 -15.18 -18.07 4.02
N ARG A 130 -13.99 -17.48 4.10
CA ARG A 130 -13.59 -16.60 5.22
C ARG A 130 -14.34 -15.27 5.18
N LEU A 131 -14.49 -14.66 3.99
CA LEU A 131 -15.23 -13.42 3.83
C LEU A 131 -16.69 -13.56 4.19
N ASP A 132 -17.34 -14.67 3.84
CA ASP A 132 -18.73 -14.96 4.22
C ASP A 132 -18.90 -15.00 5.76
N ARG A 133 -17.97 -15.66 6.46
CA ARG A 133 -17.96 -15.68 7.92
C ARG A 133 -17.73 -14.29 8.53
N LEU A 134 -16.84 -13.49 7.95
CA LEU A 134 -16.61 -12.11 8.40
C LEU A 134 -17.83 -11.24 8.13
N GLY A 135 -18.45 -11.35 6.96
CA GLY A 135 -19.67 -10.65 6.58
C GLY A 135 -20.85 -10.96 7.49
N ALA A 136 -21.01 -12.22 7.90
CA ALA A 136 -22.02 -12.63 8.87
C ALA A 136 -21.81 -12.01 10.27
N ARG A 137 -20.55 -11.73 10.66
CA ARG A 137 -20.19 -11.12 11.96
C ARG A 137 -20.23 -9.61 11.94
N VAL A 138 -19.79 -8.99 10.86
CA VAL A 138 -19.66 -7.54 10.70
C VAL A 138 -20.11 -7.14 9.29
N PRO A 139 -21.43 -7.09 9.05
CA PRO A 139 -21.99 -6.82 7.72
C PRO A 139 -21.77 -5.37 7.23
N ALA A 140 -21.31 -4.49 8.12
CA ALA A 140 -21.01 -3.10 7.77
C ALA A 140 -19.72 -2.93 6.95
N VAL A 141 -18.91 -3.99 6.78
CA VAL A 141 -17.66 -3.95 6.02
C VAL A 141 -17.86 -4.63 4.67
N HIS A 142 -17.42 -3.97 3.61
CA HIS A 142 -17.29 -4.58 2.28
C HIS A 142 -16.00 -5.42 2.24
N TRP A 143 -16.10 -6.66 2.72
CA TRP A 143 -14.97 -7.58 2.87
C TRP A 143 -14.34 -7.98 1.53
N ASP A 144 -15.14 -8.01 0.47
CA ASP A 144 -14.73 -8.19 -0.91
C ASP A 144 -13.74 -7.10 -1.36
N ARG A 145 -14.09 -5.83 -1.10
CA ARG A 145 -13.25 -4.67 -1.39
C ARG A 145 -11.98 -4.67 -0.54
N LEU A 146 -12.09 -5.06 0.73
CA LEU A 146 -10.94 -5.18 1.62
C LEU A 146 -9.97 -6.26 1.14
N LEU A 147 -10.45 -7.42 0.70
CA LEU A 147 -9.60 -8.46 0.13
C LEU A 147 -8.87 -7.95 -1.13
N PHE A 148 -9.57 -7.27 -2.04
CA PHE A 148 -8.97 -6.68 -3.23
C PHE A 148 -7.84 -5.71 -2.85
N SER A 149 -8.12 -4.75 -1.97
CA SER A 149 -7.12 -3.78 -1.50
C SER A 149 -5.93 -4.46 -0.82
N ALA A 150 -6.16 -5.51 -0.03
CA ALA A 150 -5.08 -6.29 0.60
C ALA A 150 -4.18 -6.96 -0.44
N LYS A 151 -4.76 -7.55 -1.48
CA LYS A 151 -3.98 -8.18 -2.57
C LYS A 151 -3.18 -7.15 -3.37
N GLU A 152 -3.73 -5.96 -3.61
CA GLU A 152 -3.02 -4.85 -4.22
C GLU A 152 -1.82 -4.38 -3.35
N SER A 153 -2.00 -4.26 -2.04
CA SER A 153 -0.91 -3.94 -1.12
C SER A 153 0.17 -5.02 -1.11
N VAL A 154 -0.21 -6.29 -1.14
CA VAL A 154 0.73 -7.41 -1.25
C VAL A 154 1.52 -7.34 -2.56
N TYR A 155 0.86 -7.10 -3.69
CA TYR A 155 1.53 -6.94 -4.99
C TYR A 155 2.52 -5.75 -4.98
N LYS A 156 2.12 -4.62 -4.41
CA LYS A 156 2.96 -3.41 -4.31
C LYS A 156 4.18 -3.62 -3.42
N ALA A 157 4.10 -4.50 -2.41
CA ALA A 157 5.24 -4.90 -1.60
C ALA A 157 6.10 -5.98 -2.26
N TRP A 158 5.50 -6.87 -3.04
CA TRP A 158 6.14 -7.98 -3.75
C TRP A 158 6.99 -7.52 -4.93
N PHE A 159 6.43 -6.64 -5.78
CA PHE A 159 7.03 -6.27 -7.05
C PHE A 159 8.43 -5.64 -6.90
N PRO A 160 8.70 -4.71 -5.96
CA PRO A 160 10.03 -4.14 -5.76
C PRO A 160 11.10 -5.19 -5.38
N LEU A 161 10.70 -6.26 -4.69
CA LEU A 161 11.62 -7.32 -4.25
C LEU A 161 11.94 -8.35 -5.35
N THR A 162 11.03 -8.54 -6.29
CA THR A 162 11.12 -9.67 -7.24
C THR A 162 11.22 -9.26 -8.70
N GLY A 163 10.70 -8.07 -9.06
CA GLY A 163 10.49 -7.65 -10.46
C GLY A 163 9.46 -8.52 -11.20
N LYS A 164 8.72 -9.39 -10.50
CA LYS A 164 7.80 -10.36 -11.11
C LYS A 164 6.34 -9.97 -10.88
N TRP A 165 5.50 -10.35 -11.83
CA TRP A 165 4.05 -10.31 -11.64
C TRP A 165 3.64 -11.30 -10.55
N LEU A 166 2.71 -10.89 -9.70
CA LEU A 166 2.01 -11.75 -8.76
C LEU A 166 0.51 -11.68 -9.10
N ASP A 167 -0.04 -12.80 -9.51
CA ASP A 167 -1.47 -12.93 -9.74
C ASP A 167 -2.22 -12.95 -8.42
N PHE A 168 -3.51 -12.62 -8.43
CA PHE A 168 -4.36 -12.70 -7.24
C PHE A 168 -4.38 -14.10 -6.60
N SER A 169 -4.24 -15.14 -7.41
CA SER A 169 -4.08 -16.53 -6.94
C SER A 169 -2.72 -16.83 -6.31
N GLY A 170 -1.75 -15.93 -6.44
CA GLY A 170 -0.39 -16.11 -5.93
C GLY A 170 -0.20 -15.87 -4.43
N ALA A 171 -1.23 -15.39 -3.73
CA ALA A 171 -1.22 -15.17 -2.28
C ALA A 171 -2.58 -15.50 -1.66
N ASP A 172 -2.58 -16.20 -0.55
CA ASP A 172 -3.75 -16.47 0.30
C ASP A 172 -3.77 -15.47 1.45
N ILE A 173 -4.83 -14.65 1.52
CA ILE A 173 -4.97 -13.57 2.51
C ILE A 173 -5.88 -14.01 3.65
N ASP A 174 -5.38 -13.95 4.87
CA ASP A 174 -6.17 -14.05 6.08
C ASP A 174 -6.38 -12.67 6.70
N ILE A 175 -7.63 -12.36 7.06
CA ILE A 175 -8.05 -11.07 7.60
C ILE A 175 -8.62 -11.29 9.00
N SER A 176 -8.11 -10.55 9.98
CA SER A 176 -8.62 -10.57 11.34
C SER A 176 -9.04 -9.18 11.81
N LEU A 177 -9.98 -9.14 12.76
CA LEU A 177 -10.47 -7.92 13.40
C LEU A 177 -9.74 -7.68 14.70
N ASP A 178 -9.43 -6.42 14.99
CA ASP A 178 -8.96 -6.01 16.31
C ASP A 178 -10.04 -6.26 17.37
N ARG A 179 -9.61 -6.67 18.56
CA ARG A 179 -10.53 -6.96 19.68
C ARG A 179 -11.10 -5.71 20.35
N ALA A 180 -10.37 -4.60 20.27
CA ALA A 180 -10.81 -3.33 20.81
C ALA A 180 -11.30 -2.43 19.67
N PRO A 181 -12.47 -1.77 19.81
CA PRO A 181 -12.87 -0.79 18.81
C PRO A 181 -11.89 0.38 18.84
N VAL A 182 -11.36 0.74 17.68
CA VAL A 182 -10.75 2.07 17.48
C VAL A 182 -11.84 3.12 17.64
N THR A 183 -11.47 4.28 18.14
CA THR A 183 -12.40 5.38 18.46
C THR A 183 -13.28 5.80 17.27
N GLU A 184 -12.82 5.53 16.04
CA GLU A 184 -13.61 5.76 14.82
C GLU A 184 -13.22 4.73 13.75
N GLY A 185 -14.16 3.85 13.37
CA GLY A 185 -13.98 2.86 12.32
C GLY A 185 -13.68 1.44 12.80
N LEU A 186 -13.27 0.60 11.88
CA LEU A 186 -12.87 -0.79 12.13
C LEU A 186 -11.45 -0.99 11.62
N SER A 187 -10.68 -1.84 12.29
CA SER A 187 -9.31 -2.18 11.90
C SER A 187 -8.96 -3.62 12.26
N GLY A 188 -7.83 -4.08 11.76
CA GLY A 188 -7.32 -5.40 12.08
C GLY A 188 -6.03 -5.72 11.35
N ASP A 189 -5.64 -6.98 11.44
CA ASP A 189 -4.42 -7.49 10.83
C ASP A 189 -4.70 -8.18 9.50
N LEU A 190 -3.66 -8.18 8.65
CA LEU A 190 -3.58 -8.92 7.40
C LEU A 190 -2.40 -9.89 7.47
N ARG A 191 -2.61 -11.10 7.01
CA ARG A 191 -1.55 -12.08 6.79
C ARG A 191 -1.69 -12.66 5.39
N ALA A 192 -0.66 -12.46 4.56
CA ALA A 192 -0.59 -13.00 3.22
C ALA A 192 0.41 -14.17 3.17
N GLN A 193 -0.08 -15.38 2.94
CA GLN A 193 0.73 -16.55 2.65
C GLN A 193 0.98 -16.60 1.15
N LEU A 194 2.23 -16.46 0.73
CA LEU A 194 2.60 -16.59 -0.69
C LEU A 194 2.46 -18.05 -1.14
N LEU A 195 1.77 -18.27 -2.24
CA LEU A 195 1.57 -19.57 -2.88
C LEU A 195 2.56 -19.82 -4.03
N VAL A 196 3.45 -18.86 -4.23
CA VAL A 196 4.60 -18.92 -5.15
C VAL A 196 5.89 -18.82 -4.33
N PRO A 197 7.07 -19.18 -4.89
CA PRO A 197 8.35 -18.99 -4.18
C PRO A 197 8.53 -17.53 -3.77
N GLY A 198 8.65 -17.29 -2.46
CA GLY A 198 8.78 -15.96 -1.88
C GLY A 198 10.08 -15.25 -2.26
N PRO A 199 10.16 -13.91 -2.11
CA PRO A 199 11.38 -13.16 -2.33
C PRO A 199 12.46 -13.56 -1.31
N VAL A 200 13.71 -13.37 -1.71
CA VAL A 200 14.84 -13.52 -0.79
C VAL A 200 15.18 -12.14 -0.21
N VAL A 201 15.07 -12.01 1.10
CA VAL A 201 15.43 -10.81 1.86
C VAL A 201 16.55 -11.19 2.82
N ASP A 202 17.69 -10.50 2.76
CA ASP A 202 18.89 -10.77 3.58
C ASP A 202 19.33 -12.25 3.57
N GLY A 203 19.17 -12.90 2.41
CA GLY A 203 19.55 -14.30 2.22
C GLY A 203 18.51 -15.33 2.65
N LEU A 204 17.36 -14.91 3.19
CA LEU A 204 16.29 -15.80 3.62
C LEU A 204 15.04 -15.64 2.74
N ALA A 205 14.39 -16.74 2.38
CA ALA A 205 13.13 -16.73 1.66
C ALA A 205 11.99 -16.28 2.58
N VAL A 206 11.28 -15.23 2.19
CA VAL A 206 10.13 -14.69 2.91
C VAL A 206 8.85 -15.21 2.28
N GLN A 207 8.18 -16.12 2.97
CA GLN A 207 6.99 -16.78 2.44
C GLN A 207 5.67 -16.19 2.96
N THR A 208 5.76 -15.27 3.92
CA THR A 208 4.59 -14.61 4.52
C THR A 208 4.84 -13.11 4.60
N PHE A 209 3.86 -12.33 4.15
CA PHE A 209 3.81 -10.89 4.40
C PHE A 209 2.75 -10.59 5.45
N THR A 210 2.97 -9.57 6.25
CA THR A 210 2.04 -9.09 7.27
C THR A 210 1.70 -7.64 7.04
N GLY A 211 0.53 -7.25 7.52
CA GLY A 211 0.05 -5.89 7.35
C GLY A 211 -1.12 -5.58 8.25
N ARG A 212 -1.68 -4.41 8.04
CA ARG A 212 -2.85 -3.92 8.75
C ARG A 212 -3.87 -3.34 7.77
N TRP A 213 -5.11 -3.25 8.24
CA TRP A 213 -6.19 -2.61 7.50
C TRP A 213 -7.06 -1.74 8.39
N THR A 214 -7.75 -0.80 7.78
CA THR A 214 -8.81 -0.03 8.43
C THR A 214 -9.94 0.30 7.45
N VAL A 215 -11.14 0.45 8.00
CA VAL A 215 -12.30 1.02 7.32
C VAL A 215 -12.74 2.24 8.10
N ARG A 216 -12.57 3.43 7.50
CA ARG A 216 -12.90 4.71 8.12
C ARG A 216 -13.16 5.79 7.07
N GLY A 217 -14.10 6.71 7.35
CA GLY A 217 -14.34 7.85 6.48
C GLY A 217 -14.80 7.50 5.07
N GLY A 218 -15.49 6.37 4.89
CA GLY A 218 -15.92 5.90 3.56
C GLY A 218 -14.83 5.27 2.72
N LEU A 219 -13.67 4.95 3.31
CA LEU A 219 -12.53 4.31 2.67
C LEU A 219 -12.20 2.98 3.33
N VAL A 220 -11.67 2.05 2.52
CA VAL A 220 -10.87 0.91 2.93
C VAL A 220 -9.42 1.29 2.71
N ALA A 221 -8.55 1.06 3.68
CA ALA A 221 -7.11 1.22 3.51
C ALA A 221 -6.37 -0.01 4.04
N THR A 222 -5.34 -0.42 3.32
CA THR A 222 -4.49 -1.55 3.66
C THR A 222 -3.03 -1.17 3.53
N ALA A 223 -2.19 -1.73 4.40
CA ALA A 223 -0.74 -1.57 4.35
C ALA A 223 -0.07 -2.91 4.67
N VAL A 224 0.92 -3.25 3.87
CA VAL A 224 1.75 -4.45 4.02
C VAL A 224 3.21 -4.02 4.15
N THR A 225 3.93 -4.58 5.10
CA THR A 225 5.35 -4.32 5.30
C THR A 225 6.14 -5.62 5.26
N VAL A 226 7.33 -5.55 4.69
CA VAL A 226 8.29 -6.66 4.65
C VAL A 226 9.54 -6.20 5.40
N PRO A 227 9.73 -6.65 6.65
CA PRO A 227 10.91 -6.30 7.42
C PRO A 227 12.15 -6.99 6.87
N HIS A 228 13.33 -6.48 7.23
CA HIS A 228 14.57 -7.20 7.09
C HIS A 228 14.57 -8.47 7.95
N THR A 229 15.17 -9.54 7.47
CA THR A 229 15.23 -10.85 8.15
C THR A 229 16.49 -11.04 9.00
N GLY A 230 17.48 -10.16 8.82
CA GLY A 230 18.72 -10.14 9.61
C GLY A 230 18.58 -9.37 10.93
N PRO A 231 19.57 -9.45 11.83
CA PRO A 231 19.61 -8.58 13.01
C PRO A 231 19.66 -7.14 12.52
N GLY A 232 18.68 -6.33 12.97
CA GLY A 232 18.61 -4.92 12.66
C GLY A 232 19.94 -4.20 12.95
N PRO A 233 20.23 -3.04 12.34
CA PRO A 233 21.43 -2.29 12.61
C PRO A 233 21.54 -2.11 14.12
N ALA A 234 22.65 -2.56 14.70
CA ALA A 234 22.94 -2.41 16.11
C ALA A 234 22.79 -0.91 16.43
N SER A 235 21.85 -0.57 17.32
CA SER A 235 21.72 0.79 17.86
C SER A 235 23.09 1.15 18.43
N GLY A 236 23.82 1.99 17.70
CA GLY A 236 25.12 2.49 18.14
C GLY A 236 24.97 3.17 19.48
N SER A 237 25.38 2.46 20.55
CA SER A 237 25.61 3.07 21.84
C SER A 237 26.76 4.05 21.66
N GLY A 238 26.42 5.34 21.50
CA GLY A 238 27.40 6.41 21.58
C GLY A 238 28.06 6.39 22.97
N ALA A 239 29.34 6.24 22.97
CA ALA A 239 30.20 6.55 24.09
C ALA A 239 30.58 8.04 24.04
#